data_54d6866196fa2c2afb7ce9a29e46391f
#
_entry.id   54d6866196fa2c2afb7ce9a29e46391f
#
_cell.length_a   1.000
_cell.length_b   1.000
_cell.length_c   1.000
_cell.angle_alpha   90.00
_cell.angle_beta   90.00
_cell.angle_gamma   90.00
#
_symmetry.space_group_name_H-M   'P 1'
#
loop_
_entity.id
_entity.type
_entity.pdbx_description
1 polymer ?
#
loop_
_entity_poly.entity_id
_entity_poly.type
_entity_poly.pdbx_seq_one_letter_code
_entity_poly.pdbx_strand_id
1 'polypeptide(L)'
;MLLYPAIDLMDGQVVRLQRGEAAKKTIYSTDPVAIAKHWEAAGADWIHLVDLDAAFEGKSRNLEVIRAIVAAVSVPCELGGGMRDAASIEAGLATCVRRVIIGTKAAEPGFLAMASATFGPDRLAVGIDAKEGKVAVKGWIETMELTALELAREAVDIGIRTIIYTDIATDGMLQGPNIVAMREMAAAVQCDLIASGGVSGPDDIRELATVPGIHGVIIGRALYEGRMPENLRSILE
;
A
#
# COMPACT_ATOMS: atom_id res chain seq x y z
N MET A 1 8.04 -14.17 -3.64
CA MET A 1 7.28 -12.91 -3.59
C MET A 1 6.32 -12.95 -2.43
N LEU A 2 6.16 -11.85 -1.67
CA LEU A 2 5.25 -11.76 -0.52
C LEU A 2 3.86 -11.26 -0.93
N LEU A 3 2.81 -11.73 -0.23
CA LEU A 3 1.42 -11.41 -0.52
C LEU A 3 0.86 -10.45 0.55
N TYR A 4 0.35 -9.32 0.11
CA TYR A 4 -0.16 -8.23 0.94
C TYR A 4 -1.66 -7.99 0.68
N PRO A 5 -2.59 -8.74 1.29
CA PRO A 5 -4.00 -8.38 1.28
C PRO A 5 -4.23 -6.98 1.81
N ALA A 6 -4.99 -6.18 1.06
CA ALA A 6 -5.31 -4.80 1.42
C ALA A 6 -6.64 -4.69 2.16
N ILE A 7 -6.65 -3.90 3.23
CA ILE A 7 -7.84 -3.53 4.00
C ILE A 7 -7.90 -2.01 4.06
N ASP A 8 -8.83 -1.43 3.31
CA ASP A 8 -9.12 -0.01 3.36
C ASP A 8 -10.17 0.25 4.44
N LEU A 9 -9.87 1.19 5.33
CA LEU A 9 -10.71 1.56 6.47
C LEU A 9 -11.31 2.95 6.29
N MET A 10 -12.63 3.05 6.47
CA MET A 10 -13.36 4.30 6.53
C MET A 10 -14.51 4.17 7.54
N ASP A 11 -14.60 5.12 8.48
CA ASP A 11 -15.59 5.10 9.57
C ASP A 11 -15.62 3.75 10.33
N GLY A 12 -14.45 3.15 10.56
CA GLY A 12 -14.31 1.85 11.26
C GLY A 12 -14.72 0.63 10.45
N GLN A 13 -15.02 0.78 9.17
CA GLN A 13 -15.51 -0.30 8.29
C GLN A 13 -14.48 -0.63 7.20
N VAL A 14 -14.54 -1.87 6.71
CA VAL A 14 -13.77 -2.29 5.53
C VAL A 14 -14.51 -1.85 4.27
N VAL A 15 -13.86 -1.03 3.47
CA VAL A 15 -14.45 -0.47 2.25
C VAL A 15 -13.52 -0.62 1.05
N ARG A 16 -14.06 -0.41 -0.14
CA ARG A 16 -13.28 -0.16 -1.36
C ARG A 16 -13.87 1.02 -2.08
N LEU A 17 -12.99 1.86 -2.56
CA LEU A 17 -13.37 3.01 -3.38
C LEU A 17 -13.25 2.64 -4.86
N GLN A 18 -14.15 3.15 -5.67
CA GLN A 18 -14.00 3.07 -7.12
C GLN A 18 -13.15 4.25 -7.60
N ARG A 19 -11.95 3.97 -8.13
CA ARG A 19 -10.99 4.98 -8.61
C ARG A 19 -10.66 6.07 -7.59
N GLY A 20 -10.56 5.71 -6.30
CA GLY A 20 -10.28 6.66 -5.23
C GLY A 20 -11.44 7.63 -4.87
N GLU A 21 -12.64 7.48 -5.47
CA GLU A 21 -13.79 8.35 -5.21
C GLU A 21 -14.54 7.94 -3.93
N ALA A 22 -14.46 8.75 -2.87
CA ALA A 22 -15.14 8.48 -1.59
C ALA A 22 -16.66 8.35 -1.71
N ALA A 23 -17.28 9.04 -2.67
CA ALA A 23 -18.72 8.96 -2.94
C ALA A 23 -19.16 7.61 -3.54
N LYS A 24 -18.22 6.83 -4.07
CA LYS A 24 -18.46 5.52 -4.70
C LYS A 24 -17.85 4.40 -3.85
N LYS A 25 -18.07 4.45 -2.53
CA LYS A 25 -17.61 3.41 -1.62
C LYS A 25 -18.55 2.19 -1.63
N THR A 26 -17.96 1.00 -1.59
CA THR A 26 -18.62 -0.26 -1.30
C THR A 26 -18.16 -0.75 0.07
N ILE A 27 -19.07 -1.07 0.97
CA ILE A 27 -18.76 -1.64 2.28
C ILE A 27 -18.74 -3.16 2.12
N TYR A 28 -17.61 -3.78 2.51
CA TYR A 28 -17.45 -5.25 2.47
C TYR A 28 -17.60 -5.89 3.84
N SER A 29 -17.29 -5.16 4.92
CA SER A 29 -17.45 -5.67 6.27
C SER A 29 -17.53 -4.53 7.30
N THR A 30 -18.29 -4.78 8.37
CA THR A 30 -18.30 -3.97 9.59
C THR A 30 -17.39 -4.53 10.68
N ASP A 31 -16.69 -5.64 10.42
CA ASP A 31 -15.73 -6.29 11.31
C ASP A 31 -14.35 -6.40 10.63
N PRO A 32 -13.52 -5.33 10.69
CA PRO A 32 -12.19 -5.34 10.09
C PRO A 32 -11.23 -6.37 10.71
N VAL A 33 -11.41 -6.69 11.99
CA VAL A 33 -10.57 -7.69 12.68
C VAL A 33 -10.84 -9.08 12.12
N ALA A 34 -12.09 -9.44 11.89
CA ALA A 34 -12.43 -10.72 11.27
C ALA A 34 -11.86 -10.83 9.85
N ILE A 35 -11.87 -9.74 9.07
CA ILE A 35 -11.28 -9.70 7.72
C ILE A 35 -9.75 -9.90 7.79
N ALA A 36 -9.06 -9.25 8.71
CA ALA A 36 -7.61 -9.40 8.86
C ALA A 36 -7.22 -10.85 9.22
N LYS A 37 -7.94 -11.47 10.17
CA LYS A 37 -7.77 -12.88 10.53
C LYS A 37 -8.06 -13.83 9.36
N HIS A 38 -9.07 -13.51 8.56
CA HIS A 38 -9.40 -14.29 7.37
C HIS A 38 -8.23 -14.28 6.37
N TRP A 39 -7.65 -13.10 6.09
CA TRP A 39 -6.51 -13.02 5.17
C TRP A 39 -5.25 -13.66 5.73
N GLU A 40 -4.99 -13.55 7.03
CA GLU A 40 -3.89 -14.29 7.67
C GLU A 40 -4.08 -15.80 7.50
N ALA A 41 -5.27 -16.33 7.79
CA ALA A 41 -5.59 -17.74 7.63
C ALA A 41 -5.51 -18.20 6.15
N ALA A 42 -5.84 -17.32 5.21
CA ALA A 42 -5.68 -17.56 3.77
C ALA A 42 -4.21 -17.56 3.31
N GLY A 43 -3.24 -17.21 4.16
CA GLY A 43 -1.81 -17.27 3.87
C GLY A 43 -1.19 -15.93 3.48
N ALA A 44 -1.74 -14.81 3.93
CA ALA A 44 -1.09 -13.50 3.83
C ALA A 44 0.29 -13.53 4.50
N ASP A 45 1.28 -12.85 3.92
CA ASP A 45 2.58 -12.62 4.53
C ASP A 45 2.60 -11.31 5.32
N TRP A 46 1.79 -10.34 4.88
CA TRP A 46 1.56 -9.03 5.51
C TRP A 46 0.09 -8.64 5.38
N ILE A 47 -0.35 -7.68 6.19
CA ILE A 47 -1.62 -6.96 5.96
C ILE A 47 -1.30 -5.50 5.62
N HIS A 48 -1.79 -5.05 4.45
CA HIS A 48 -1.69 -3.67 4.01
C HIS A 48 -2.95 -2.90 4.45
N LEU A 49 -2.80 -1.97 5.40
CA LEU A 49 -3.88 -1.16 5.94
C LEU A 49 -3.85 0.24 5.34
N VAL A 50 -5.01 0.77 4.97
CA VAL A 50 -5.16 2.17 4.53
C VAL A 50 -6.23 2.86 5.35
N ASP A 51 -5.84 3.93 6.07
CA ASP A 51 -6.78 4.81 6.75
C ASP A 51 -7.27 5.90 5.79
N LEU A 52 -8.45 5.67 5.20
CA LEU A 52 -9.03 6.58 4.22
C LEU A 52 -9.55 7.87 4.87
N ASP A 53 -10.03 7.84 6.11
CA ASP A 53 -10.44 9.06 6.83
C ASP A 53 -9.24 9.99 7.00
N ALA A 54 -8.09 9.44 7.43
CA ALA A 54 -6.86 10.23 7.53
C ALA A 54 -6.35 10.71 6.16
N ALA A 55 -6.50 9.89 5.12
CA ALA A 55 -6.08 10.24 3.76
C ALA A 55 -6.88 11.43 3.21
N PHE A 56 -8.20 11.45 3.41
CA PHE A 56 -9.08 12.50 2.87
C PHE A 56 -9.17 13.71 3.80
N GLU A 57 -9.43 13.49 5.08
CA GLU A 57 -9.72 14.55 6.04
C GLU A 57 -8.47 15.02 6.81
N GLY A 58 -7.35 14.28 6.72
CA GLY A 58 -6.14 14.57 7.49
C GLY A 58 -6.24 14.20 8.97
N LYS A 59 -7.31 13.53 9.37
CA LYS A 59 -7.54 13.10 10.75
C LYS A 59 -8.04 11.66 10.77
N SER A 60 -7.29 10.78 11.44
CA SER A 60 -7.68 9.39 11.62
C SER A 60 -8.89 9.27 12.55
N ARG A 61 -9.79 8.35 12.16
CA ARG A 61 -10.88 7.84 13.03
C ARG A 61 -10.71 6.35 13.28
N ASN A 62 -9.68 5.73 12.67
CA ASN A 62 -9.54 4.28 12.63
C ASN A 62 -8.39 3.75 13.51
N LEU A 63 -7.66 4.59 14.25
CA LEU A 63 -6.47 4.15 15.02
C LEU A 63 -6.79 3.02 16.01
N GLU A 64 -7.95 3.06 16.67
CA GLU A 64 -8.36 1.99 17.60
C GLU A 64 -8.66 0.68 16.86
N VAL A 65 -9.30 0.76 15.69
CA VAL A 65 -9.59 -0.40 14.84
C VAL A 65 -8.28 -0.98 14.29
N ILE A 66 -7.35 -0.13 13.84
CA ILE A 66 -6.01 -0.55 13.38
C ILE A 66 -5.26 -1.25 14.50
N ARG A 67 -5.27 -0.71 15.72
CA ARG A 67 -4.65 -1.34 16.89
C ARG A 67 -5.26 -2.70 17.20
N ALA A 68 -6.59 -2.82 17.10
CA ALA A 68 -7.29 -4.09 17.29
C ALA A 68 -6.93 -5.13 16.21
N ILE A 69 -6.79 -4.71 14.95
CA ILE A 69 -6.33 -5.57 13.86
C ILE A 69 -4.92 -6.09 14.17
N VAL A 70 -3.97 -5.17 14.44
CA VAL A 70 -2.56 -5.52 14.70
C VAL A 70 -2.42 -6.48 15.89
N ALA A 71 -3.23 -6.29 16.93
CA ALA A 71 -3.23 -7.18 18.10
C ALA A 71 -3.83 -8.56 17.82
N ALA A 72 -4.63 -8.71 16.77
CA ALA A 72 -5.40 -9.91 16.47
C ALA A 72 -4.74 -10.85 15.46
N VAL A 73 -3.69 -10.39 14.74
CA VAL A 73 -2.94 -11.17 13.75
C VAL A 73 -1.47 -11.30 14.15
N SER A 74 -0.80 -12.34 13.67
CA SER A 74 0.64 -12.58 13.91
C SER A 74 1.50 -12.05 12.76
N VAL A 75 0.93 -11.92 11.55
CA VAL A 75 1.61 -11.36 10.40
C VAL A 75 1.82 -9.85 10.58
N PRO A 76 2.95 -9.30 10.12
CA PRO A 76 3.17 -7.86 10.23
C PRO A 76 2.14 -7.06 9.42
N CYS A 77 1.83 -5.87 9.94
CA CYS A 77 0.95 -4.91 9.28
C CYS A 77 1.74 -3.66 8.88
N GLU A 78 1.36 -3.06 7.76
CA GLU A 78 1.80 -1.72 7.36
C GLU A 78 0.59 -0.80 7.25
N LEU A 79 0.78 0.50 7.46
CA LEU A 79 -0.30 1.48 7.50
C LEU A 79 -0.01 2.67 6.58
N GLY A 80 -0.87 2.87 5.59
CA GLY A 80 -0.94 4.08 4.77
C GLY A 80 -2.14 4.96 5.13
N GLY A 81 -2.16 6.16 4.56
CA GLY A 81 -3.22 7.14 4.76
C GLY A 81 -2.85 8.20 5.81
N GLY A 82 -2.80 9.46 5.39
CA GLY A 82 -2.67 10.61 6.28
C GLY A 82 -1.31 10.87 6.92
N MET A 83 -0.23 10.20 6.52
CA MET A 83 1.13 10.40 7.05
C MET A 83 1.72 11.72 6.51
N ARG A 84 1.32 12.87 7.13
CA ARG A 84 1.61 14.22 6.61
C ARG A 84 2.63 15.01 7.43
N ASP A 85 2.92 14.57 8.65
CA ASP A 85 3.84 15.19 9.60
C ASP A 85 4.36 14.16 10.62
N ALA A 86 5.29 14.57 11.48
CA ALA A 86 5.86 13.69 12.49
C ALA A 86 4.81 13.15 13.47
N ALA A 87 3.80 13.95 13.82
CA ALA A 87 2.76 13.54 14.76
C ALA A 87 1.87 12.44 14.19
N SER A 88 1.49 12.53 12.90
CA SER A 88 0.71 11.49 12.22
C SER A 88 1.50 10.20 12.03
N ILE A 89 2.81 10.28 11.74
CA ILE A 89 3.71 9.12 11.67
C ILE A 89 3.80 8.46 13.05
N GLU A 90 4.05 9.23 14.11
CA GLU A 90 4.13 8.73 15.48
C GLU A 90 2.82 8.05 15.90
N ALA A 91 1.67 8.67 15.65
CA ALA A 91 0.36 8.09 15.95
C ALA A 91 0.11 6.77 15.19
N GLY A 92 0.49 6.69 13.91
CA GLY A 92 0.43 5.46 13.13
C GLY A 92 1.31 4.38 13.74
N LEU A 93 2.57 4.68 14.04
CA LEU A 93 3.51 3.75 14.65
C LEU A 93 3.11 3.32 16.07
N ALA A 94 2.39 4.15 16.81
CA ALA A 94 1.85 3.82 18.14
C ALA A 94 0.71 2.79 18.10
N THR A 95 0.17 2.46 16.92
CA THR A 95 -0.76 1.33 16.74
C THR A 95 -0.06 -0.03 16.70
N CYS A 96 1.28 -0.05 16.80
CA CYS A 96 2.14 -1.23 16.71
C CYS A 96 2.23 -1.85 15.30
N VAL A 97 1.88 -1.13 14.26
CA VAL A 97 2.20 -1.55 12.88
C VAL A 97 3.73 -1.63 12.71
N ARG A 98 4.18 -2.53 11.86
CA ARG A 98 5.61 -2.72 11.59
C ARG A 98 6.23 -1.48 10.94
N ARG A 99 5.49 -0.83 10.03
CA ARG A 99 5.90 0.39 9.33
C ARG A 99 4.70 1.22 8.89
N VAL A 100 4.94 2.50 8.63
CA VAL A 100 3.97 3.40 8.01
C VAL A 100 4.40 3.77 6.60
N ILE A 101 3.44 4.14 5.76
CA ILE A 101 3.64 4.44 4.35
C ILE A 101 3.45 5.94 4.15
N ILE A 102 4.50 6.61 3.69
CA ILE A 102 4.50 8.03 3.34
C ILE A 102 4.17 8.13 1.85
N GLY A 103 3.01 8.68 1.52
CA GLY A 103 2.57 8.93 0.14
C GLY A 103 2.92 10.34 -0.33
N THR A 104 1.93 11.19 -0.59
CA THR A 104 2.09 12.55 -1.14
C THR A 104 3.23 13.37 -0.52
N LYS A 105 3.44 13.27 0.78
CA LYS A 105 4.51 13.99 1.48
C LYS A 105 5.93 13.52 1.14
N ALA A 106 6.06 12.33 0.56
CA ALA A 106 7.36 11.84 0.11
C ALA A 106 7.98 12.74 -0.98
N ALA A 107 7.14 13.41 -1.77
CA ALA A 107 7.58 14.33 -2.82
C ALA A 107 7.92 15.75 -2.30
N GLU A 108 7.74 16.03 -1.01
CA GLU A 108 8.13 17.33 -0.43
C GLU A 108 9.60 17.31 -0.04
N PRO A 109 10.40 18.30 -0.50
CA PRO A 109 11.83 18.33 -0.22
C PRO A 109 12.15 18.23 1.28
N GLY A 110 13.06 17.31 1.63
CA GLY A 110 13.54 17.13 3.00
C GLY A 110 12.59 16.37 3.95
N PHE A 111 11.33 16.12 3.57
CA PHE A 111 10.39 15.43 4.46
C PHE A 111 10.81 13.98 4.73
N LEU A 112 11.19 13.24 3.69
CA LEU A 112 11.66 11.86 3.85
C LEU A 112 12.94 11.78 4.69
N ALA A 113 13.90 12.69 4.49
CA ALA A 113 15.12 12.74 5.27
C ALA A 113 14.83 13.00 6.75
N MET A 114 13.96 13.95 7.07
CA MET A 114 13.50 14.22 8.42
C MET A 114 12.81 13.01 9.05
N ALA A 115 11.87 12.40 8.33
CA ALA A 115 11.14 11.23 8.83
C ALA A 115 12.07 10.03 9.06
N SER A 116 13.00 9.76 8.11
CA SER A 116 14.00 8.69 8.22
C SER A 116 14.92 8.89 9.43
N ALA A 117 15.39 10.13 9.65
CA ALA A 117 16.23 10.45 10.81
C ALA A 117 15.48 10.31 12.14
N THR A 118 14.19 10.63 12.18
CA THR A 118 13.37 10.63 13.40
C THR A 118 12.89 9.23 13.79
N PHE A 119 12.39 8.45 12.83
CA PHE A 119 11.69 7.20 13.09
C PHE A 119 12.48 5.95 12.67
N GLY A 120 13.55 6.13 11.92
CA GLY A 120 14.34 5.06 11.32
C GLY A 120 13.76 4.57 9.98
N PRO A 121 14.63 4.29 8.98
CA PRO A 121 14.20 3.93 7.62
C PRO A 121 13.43 2.60 7.56
N ASP A 122 13.71 1.66 8.48
CA ASP A 122 13.06 0.34 8.52
C ASP A 122 11.59 0.41 8.99
N ARG A 123 11.19 1.53 9.59
CA ARG A 123 9.81 1.78 10.04
C ARG A 123 8.99 2.59 9.04
N LEU A 124 9.58 2.90 7.90
CA LEU A 124 8.99 3.69 6.84
C LEU A 124 8.95 2.90 5.53
N ALA A 125 7.91 3.12 4.76
CA ALA A 125 7.84 2.81 3.34
C ALA A 125 7.42 4.06 2.57
N VAL A 126 7.79 4.14 1.30
CA VAL A 126 7.32 5.20 0.41
C VAL A 126 6.27 4.65 -0.54
N GLY A 127 5.08 5.24 -0.53
CA GLY A 127 4.03 4.98 -1.50
C GLY A 127 4.16 5.95 -2.67
N ILE A 128 4.39 5.41 -3.86
CA ILE A 128 4.50 6.16 -5.10
C ILE A 128 3.32 5.79 -5.99
N ASP A 129 2.32 6.65 -6.00
CA ASP A 129 1.21 6.55 -6.94
C ASP A 129 1.60 7.27 -8.22
N ALA A 130 1.51 6.59 -9.36
CA ALA A 130 1.95 7.15 -10.63
C ALA A 130 0.89 7.09 -11.71
N LYS A 131 0.85 8.13 -12.53
CA LYS A 131 0.09 8.20 -13.75
C LYS A 131 1.03 8.54 -14.90
N GLU A 132 1.13 7.66 -15.89
CA GLU A 132 2.02 7.84 -17.04
C GLU A 132 3.47 8.15 -16.62
N GLY A 133 3.95 7.47 -15.55
CA GLY A 133 5.30 7.64 -15.00
C GLY A 133 5.52 8.88 -14.13
N LYS A 134 4.55 9.80 -14.00
CA LYS A 134 4.61 10.99 -13.14
C LYS A 134 3.93 10.72 -11.79
N VAL A 135 4.47 11.31 -10.73
CA VAL A 135 3.92 11.17 -9.37
C VAL A 135 2.54 11.81 -9.28
N ALA A 136 1.55 11.03 -8.84
CA ALA A 136 0.21 11.49 -8.53
C ALA A 136 0.10 11.81 -7.03
N VAL A 137 -0.55 12.91 -6.71
CA VAL A 137 -0.69 13.43 -5.34
C VAL A 137 -2.14 13.81 -5.04
N LYS A 138 -2.43 14.14 -3.77
CA LYS A 138 -3.74 14.60 -3.30
C LYS A 138 -4.89 13.64 -3.66
N GLY A 139 -4.69 12.33 -3.45
CA GLY A 139 -5.71 11.34 -3.78
C GLY A 139 -5.93 11.23 -5.30
N TRP A 140 -4.82 11.31 -6.07
CA TRP A 140 -4.77 11.12 -7.53
C TRP A 140 -5.38 12.27 -8.36
N ILE A 141 -5.69 13.40 -7.73
CA ILE A 141 -6.31 14.56 -8.41
C ILE A 141 -5.27 15.34 -9.21
N GLU A 142 -4.05 15.43 -8.72
CA GLU A 142 -2.97 16.20 -9.33
C GLU A 142 -1.78 15.30 -9.66
N THR A 143 -1.07 15.61 -10.75
CA THR A 143 0.22 15.00 -11.09
C THR A 143 1.31 16.07 -11.01
N MET A 144 2.49 15.67 -10.53
CA MET A 144 3.68 16.53 -10.46
C MET A 144 4.53 16.37 -11.72
N GLU A 145 5.47 17.31 -11.96
CA GLU A 145 6.49 17.12 -12.98
C GLU A 145 7.54 16.04 -12.55
N LEU A 146 7.66 15.79 -11.23
CA LEU A 146 8.52 14.75 -10.67
C LEU A 146 8.09 13.37 -11.16
N THR A 147 9.04 12.61 -11.69
CA THR A 147 8.78 11.23 -12.11
C THR A 147 8.80 10.27 -10.92
N ALA A 148 8.07 9.16 -11.05
CA ALA A 148 8.08 8.10 -10.05
C ALA A 148 9.49 7.51 -9.84
N LEU A 149 10.31 7.42 -10.90
CA LEU A 149 11.68 6.92 -10.83
C LEU A 149 12.61 7.87 -10.08
N GLU A 150 12.47 9.18 -10.26
CA GLU A 150 13.25 10.18 -9.50
C GLU A 150 12.94 10.10 -8.02
N LEU A 151 11.65 10.09 -7.64
CA LEU A 151 11.24 9.96 -6.24
C LEU A 151 11.71 8.64 -5.62
N ALA A 152 11.64 7.54 -6.37
CA ALA A 152 12.08 6.24 -5.88
C ALA A 152 13.59 6.22 -5.61
N ARG A 153 14.41 6.80 -6.48
CA ARG A 153 15.86 6.92 -6.28
C ARG A 153 16.18 7.81 -5.08
N GLU A 154 15.53 8.96 -4.96
CA GLU A 154 15.70 9.84 -3.79
C GLU A 154 15.39 9.11 -2.49
N ALA A 155 14.28 8.35 -2.45
CA ALA A 155 13.91 7.56 -1.28
C ALA A 155 14.98 6.52 -0.92
N VAL A 156 15.52 5.80 -1.90
CA VAL A 156 16.59 4.81 -1.69
C VAL A 156 17.88 5.48 -1.21
N ASP A 157 18.25 6.62 -1.77
CA ASP A 157 19.44 7.37 -1.38
C ASP A 157 19.36 7.88 0.08
N ILE A 158 18.16 8.18 0.56
CA ILE A 158 17.88 8.53 1.97
C ILE A 158 17.95 7.29 2.90
N GLY A 159 17.97 6.08 2.33
CA GLY A 159 18.03 4.81 3.07
C GLY A 159 16.70 4.10 3.26
N ILE A 160 15.62 4.56 2.63
CA ILE A 160 14.33 3.85 2.63
C ILE A 160 14.49 2.53 1.88
N ARG A 161 14.02 1.44 2.51
CA ARG A 161 14.21 0.09 1.99
C ARG A 161 12.97 -0.50 1.34
N THR A 162 11.82 0.13 1.49
CA THR A 162 10.55 -0.36 0.95
C THR A 162 9.86 0.72 0.14
N ILE A 163 9.53 0.38 -1.10
CA ILE A 163 8.75 1.22 -2.00
C ILE A 163 7.52 0.44 -2.45
N ILE A 164 6.35 1.06 -2.32
CA ILE A 164 5.10 0.57 -2.90
C ILE A 164 4.83 1.41 -4.14
N TYR A 165 4.85 0.77 -5.30
CA TYR A 165 4.60 1.44 -6.58
C TYR A 165 3.21 1.08 -7.10
N THR A 166 2.34 2.09 -7.24
CA THR A 166 0.98 1.94 -7.75
C THR A 166 0.84 2.63 -9.11
N ASP A 167 0.50 1.88 -10.16
CA ASP A 167 -0.04 2.49 -11.38
C ASP A 167 -1.54 2.76 -11.18
N ILE A 168 -1.89 4.04 -11.02
CA ILE A 168 -3.28 4.44 -10.73
C ILE A 168 -4.22 4.26 -11.93
N ALA A 169 -3.69 4.07 -13.14
CA ALA A 169 -4.52 3.80 -14.32
C ALA A 169 -5.12 2.38 -14.27
N THR A 170 -4.42 1.45 -13.62
CA THR A 170 -4.86 0.05 -13.49
C THR A 170 -5.53 -0.23 -12.15
N ASP A 171 -5.32 0.63 -11.12
CA ASP A 171 -5.80 0.34 -9.77
C ASP A 171 -7.33 0.22 -9.70
N GLY A 172 -7.78 -0.86 -9.06
CA GLY A 172 -9.20 -1.19 -8.90
C GLY A 172 -9.92 -1.59 -10.20
N MET A 173 -9.23 -1.64 -11.36
CA MET A 173 -9.85 -1.93 -12.65
C MET A 173 -9.98 -3.43 -12.95
N LEU A 174 -9.24 -4.31 -12.25
CA LEU A 174 -9.20 -5.76 -12.49
C LEU A 174 -8.84 -6.12 -13.95
N GLN A 175 -7.87 -5.42 -14.51
CA GLN A 175 -7.43 -5.57 -15.91
C GLN A 175 -5.98 -6.06 -16.02
N GLY A 176 -5.36 -6.41 -14.90
CA GLY A 176 -3.95 -6.75 -14.79
C GLY A 176 -3.08 -5.54 -14.40
N PRO A 177 -1.94 -5.79 -13.74
CA PRO A 177 -0.97 -4.77 -13.37
C PRO A 177 -0.17 -4.29 -14.59
N ASN A 178 0.41 -3.09 -14.50
CA ASN A 178 1.32 -2.59 -15.52
C ASN A 178 2.72 -3.22 -15.37
N ILE A 179 2.90 -4.41 -15.95
CA ILE A 179 4.16 -5.17 -15.86
C ILE A 179 5.36 -4.40 -16.42
N VAL A 180 5.15 -3.58 -17.46
CA VAL A 180 6.23 -2.79 -18.07
C VAL A 180 6.75 -1.76 -17.07
N ALA A 181 5.85 -0.97 -16.47
CA ALA A 181 6.22 0.02 -15.46
C ALA A 181 6.84 -0.62 -14.21
N MET A 182 6.34 -1.81 -13.79
CA MET A 182 6.91 -2.56 -12.67
C MET A 182 8.35 -3.02 -12.96
N ARG A 183 8.64 -3.49 -14.19
CA ARG A 183 10.01 -3.85 -14.61
C ARG A 183 10.95 -2.65 -14.65
N GLU A 184 10.48 -1.53 -15.18
CA GLU A 184 11.27 -0.29 -15.22
C GLU A 184 11.62 0.19 -13.81
N MET A 185 10.65 0.19 -12.90
CA MET A 185 10.87 0.56 -11.50
C MET A 185 11.84 -0.42 -10.82
N ALA A 186 11.62 -1.73 -10.96
CA ALA A 186 12.47 -2.76 -10.36
C ALA A 186 13.93 -2.70 -10.86
N ALA A 187 14.14 -2.32 -12.12
CA ALA A 187 15.48 -2.14 -12.68
C ALA A 187 16.16 -0.84 -12.22
N ALA A 188 15.39 0.16 -11.80
CA ALA A 188 15.87 1.50 -11.47
C ALA A 188 16.33 1.65 -10.01
N VAL A 189 15.83 0.79 -9.09
CA VAL A 189 16.09 0.88 -7.64
C VAL A 189 16.47 -0.48 -7.05
N GLN A 190 17.26 -0.46 -5.98
CA GLN A 190 17.59 -1.66 -5.19
C GLN A 190 16.93 -1.56 -3.81
N CYS A 191 15.69 -2.01 -3.74
CA CYS A 191 14.90 -1.99 -2.51
C CYS A 191 13.85 -3.10 -2.54
N ASP A 192 13.10 -3.28 -1.46
CA ASP A 192 11.92 -4.13 -1.39
C ASP A 192 10.77 -3.45 -2.17
N LEU A 193 10.70 -3.70 -3.49
CA LEU A 193 9.66 -3.13 -4.32
C LEU A 193 8.38 -3.96 -4.21
N ILE A 194 7.28 -3.31 -3.84
CA ILE A 194 5.95 -3.91 -3.72
C ILE A 194 5.09 -3.37 -4.85
N ALA A 195 4.59 -4.27 -5.70
CA ALA A 195 3.69 -3.92 -6.79
C ALA A 195 2.28 -3.67 -6.25
N SER A 196 1.63 -2.62 -6.74
CA SER A 196 0.26 -2.25 -6.38
C SER A 196 -0.52 -1.80 -7.61
N GLY A 197 -1.83 -2.08 -7.60
CA GLY A 197 -2.75 -1.70 -8.66
C GLY A 197 -2.92 -2.77 -9.76
N GLY A 198 -4.16 -2.95 -10.18
CA GLY A 198 -4.53 -3.73 -11.36
C GLY A 198 -4.73 -5.22 -11.17
N VAL A 199 -4.17 -5.86 -10.15
CA VAL A 199 -4.27 -7.31 -9.94
C VAL A 199 -5.72 -7.78 -10.07
N SER A 200 -5.97 -8.70 -11.01
CA SER A 200 -7.28 -9.20 -11.38
C SER A 200 -7.50 -10.68 -11.05
N GLY A 201 -6.41 -11.42 -10.87
CA GLY A 201 -6.44 -12.85 -10.61
C GLY A 201 -5.06 -13.43 -10.30
N PRO A 202 -4.97 -14.76 -10.03
CA PRO A 202 -3.72 -15.44 -9.68
C PRO A 202 -2.63 -15.34 -10.74
N ASP A 203 -3.01 -15.33 -12.03
CA ASP A 203 -2.05 -15.29 -13.12
C ASP A 203 -1.25 -13.99 -13.16
N ASP A 204 -1.86 -12.85 -12.79
CA ASP A 204 -1.16 -11.58 -12.66
C ASP A 204 -0.07 -11.63 -11.59
N ILE A 205 -0.35 -12.33 -10.49
CA ILE A 205 0.62 -12.51 -9.39
C ILE A 205 1.78 -13.39 -9.84
N ARG A 206 1.49 -14.47 -10.59
CA ARG A 206 2.53 -15.32 -11.18
C ARG A 206 3.38 -14.54 -12.17
N GLU A 207 2.79 -13.70 -13.01
CA GLU A 207 3.52 -12.85 -13.94
C GLU A 207 4.41 -11.84 -13.20
N LEU A 208 3.92 -11.15 -12.19
CA LEU A 208 4.71 -10.28 -11.34
C LEU A 208 5.87 -11.01 -10.67
N ALA A 209 5.66 -12.27 -10.24
CA ALA A 209 6.71 -13.07 -9.62
C ALA A 209 7.88 -13.40 -10.58
N THR A 210 7.67 -13.31 -11.90
CA THR A 210 8.74 -13.48 -12.90
C THR A 210 9.60 -12.22 -13.07
N VAL A 211 9.20 -11.09 -12.52
CA VAL A 211 9.94 -9.81 -12.65
C VAL A 211 11.00 -9.74 -11.55
N PRO A 212 12.30 -9.76 -11.91
CA PRO A 212 13.37 -9.63 -10.91
C PRO A 212 13.26 -8.30 -10.15
N GLY A 213 13.43 -8.35 -8.83
CA GLY A 213 13.37 -7.15 -7.98
C GLY A 213 11.99 -6.85 -7.39
N ILE A 214 10.93 -7.51 -7.83
CA ILE A 214 9.63 -7.42 -7.16
C ILE A 214 9.66 -8.27 -5.89
N HIS A 215 9.54 -7.62 -4.74
CA HIS A 215 9.56 -8.26 -3.42
C HIS A 215 8.18 -8.78 -3.01
N GLY A 216 7.12 -8.04 -3.32
CA GLY A 216 5.75 -8.38 -2.93
C GLY A 216 4.70 -7.74 -3.83
N VAL A 217 3.44 -8.12 -3.60
CA VAL A 217 2.29 -7.60 -4.32
C VAL A 217 1.14 -7.29 -3.37
N ILE A 218 0.56 -6.11 -3.49
CA ILE A 218 -0.68 -5.73 -2.81
C ILE A 218 -1.86 -6.23 -3.62
N ILE A 219 -2.75 -6.96 -2.94
CA ILE A 219 -3.94 -7.53 -3.53
C ILE A 219 -5.16 -6.85 -2.87
N GLY A 220 -5.86 -6.07 -3.66
CA GLY A 220 -7.02 -5.32 -3.19
C GLY A 220 -8.34 -5.95 -3.65
N ARG A 221 -8.99 -5.30 -4.60
CA ARG A 221 -10.34 -5.60 -5.07
C ARG A 221 -10.55 -7.07 -5.46
N ALA A 222 -9.56 -7.71 -6.09
CA ALA A 222 -9.66 -9.09 -6.53
C ALA A 222 -9.95 -10.09 -5.39
N LEU A 223 -9.51 -9.80 -4.16
CA LEU A 223 -9.84 -10.59 -2.97
C LEU A 223 -11.33 -10.56 -2.64
N TYR A 224 -11.88 -9.35 -2.60
CA TYR A 224 -13.27 -9.11 -2.20
C TYR A 224 -14.28 -9.52 -3.29
N GLU A 225 -13.83 -9.60 -4.53
CA GLU A 225 -14.65 -10.06 -5.68
C GLU A 225 -14.57 -11.59 -5.90
N GLY A 226 -13.91 -12.32 -4.98
CA GLY A 226 -13.79 -13.79 -5.05
C GLY A 226 -12.94 -14.29 -6.22
N ARG A 227 -11.98 -13.50 -6.69
CA ARG A 227 -11.12 -13.86 -7.83
C ARG A 227 -9.82 -14.55 -7.42
N MET A 228 -9.60 -14.71 -6.12
CA MET A 228 -8.41 -15.36 -5.57
C MET A 228 -8.78 -16.72 -4.98
N PRO A 229 -7.85 -17.68 -4.93
CA PRO A 229 -8.07 -18.96 -4.26
C PRO A 229 -8.19 -18.73 -2.73
N GLU A 230 -8.87 -19.64 -2.03
CA GLU A 230 -8.98 -19.62 -0.57
C GLU A 230 -7.60 -19.70 0.12
N ASN A 231 -6.68 -20.46 -0.44
CA ASN A 231 -5.28 -20.49 -0.01
C ASN A 231 -4.43 -19.63 -0.96
N LEU A 232 -4.09 -18.43 -0.52
CA LEU A 232 -3.30 -17.47 -1.34
C LEU A 232 -1.90 -18.02 -1.66
N ARG A 233 -1.29 -18.82 -0.79
CA ARG A 233 0.06 -19.38 -1.02
C ARG A 233 0.10 -20.32 -2.21
N SER A 234 -1.01 -20.99 -2.53
CA SER A 234 -1.09 -21.86 -3.71
C SER A 234 -0.91 -21.12 -5.05
N ILE A 235 -0.94 -19.79 -5.03
CA ILE A 235 -0.70 -18.98 -6.23
C ILE A 235 0.76 -19.10 -6.69
N LEU A 236 1.69 -19.26 -5.75
CA LEU A 236 3.13 -19.24 -6.01
C LEU A 236 3.78 -20.64 -5.95
N GLU A 237 2.99 -21.67 -5.68
CA GLU A 237 3.37 -23.08 -5.78
C GLU A 237 3.31 -23.57 -7.23
#